data_f836b0d7a8ec966884fa68172eee6a67
#
_entry.id   f836b0d7a8ec966884fa68172eee6a67
#
_cell.length_a   1.000
_cell.length_b   1.000
_cell.length_c   1.000
_cell.angle_alpha   90.00
_cell.angle_beta   90.00
_cell.angle_gamma   90.00
#
_symmetry.space_group_name_H-M   'P 1'
#
loop_
_entity.id
_entity.type
_entity.pdbx_description
1 polymer ?
#
loop_
_entity_poly.entity_id
_entity_poly.type
_entity_poly.pdbx_seq_one_letter_code
_entity_poly.pdbx_strand_id
1 'polypeptide(L)'
;MTDIPTPRCIVAPTGAGEARIPGLVTLADERTVLFFDERPAPASGTGSDFNGLTMASDLPNPNQILWMLREGDGHWGEPHPLPAGGPPVSSDACVGVDGEGLLHLAFASTDGRVGYMDSCADGERLRTWWAWGSGPDDLAYVDMTDELYELTGADALFATSGGTVAHDGAVALPYVVRVGERTYVQVVDA
;
A
#
# COMPACT_ATOMS: atom_id res chain seq x y z
N MET A 1 7.44 -15.02 34.32
CA MET A 1 7.05 -13.75 33.66
C MET A 1 7.91 -13.66 32.41
N THR A 2 7.32 -13.72 31.24
CA THR A 2 8.04 -13.46 29.99
C THR A 2 8.19 -11.95 29.86
N ASP A 3 9.41 -11.47 29.80
CA ASP A 3 9.68 -10.06 29.57
C ASP A 3 9.05 -9.64 28.23
N ILE A 4 8.11 -8.71 28.28
CA ILE A 4 7.55 -8.11 27.07
C ILE A 4 8.63 -7.19 26.49
N PRO A 5 9.07 -7.42 25.24
CA PRO A 5 10.11 -6.57 24.65
C PRO A 5 9.65 -5.11 24.58
N THR A 6 10.57 -4.21 24.85
CA THR A 6 10.29 -2.77 24.76
C THR A 6 10.04 -2.39 23.30
N PRO A 7 8.89 -1.73 22.99
CA PRO A 7 8.61 -1.27 21.63
C PRO A 7 9.70 -0.32 21.11
N ARG A 8 10.04 -0.45 19.84
CA ARG A 8 10.98 0.46 19.14
C ARG A 8 10.24 1.16 18.02
N CYS A 9 10.46 2.45 17.85
CA CYS A 9 10.10 3.16 16.64
C CYS A 9 11.12 2.80 15.57
N ILE A 10 10.65 2.21 14.44
CA ILE A 10 11.50 1.81 13.32
C ILE A 10 11.60 2.96 12.32
N VAL A 11 10.47 3.62 12.04
CA VAL A 11 10.36 4.73 11.11
C VAL A 11 9.75 5.91 11.84
N ALA A 12 10.40 7.06 11.76
CA ALA A 12 9.84 8.32 12.21
C ALA A 12 9.64 9.24 10.98
N PRO A 13 8.53 9.99 10.91
CA PRO A 13 8.32 10.90 9.79
C PRO A 13 9.40 11.98 9.74
N THR A 14 9.75 12.40 8.54
CA THR A 14 10.64 13.54 8.33
C THR A 14 9.82 14.82 8.28
N GLY A 15 10.09 15.75 9.20
CA GLY A 15 9.36 17.03 9.27
C GLY A 15 7.92 16.86 9.76
N ALA A 16 6.97 17.51 9.08
CA ALA A 16 5.54 17.50 9.42
C ALA A 16 4.74 16.39 8.69
N GLY A 17 5.41 15.52 7.95
CA GLY A 17 4.78 14.38 7.26
C GLY A 17 4.45 13.22 8.21
N GLU A 18 3.89 12.15 7.64
CA GLU A 18 3.54 10.92 8.37
C GLU A 18 4.18 9.70 7.71
N ALA A 19 4.53 8.70 8.53
CA ALA A 19 4.82 7.35 8.08
C ALA A 19 3.65 6.45 8.54
N ARG A 20 2.93 5.84 7.59
CA ARG A 20 1.68 5.11 7.86
C ARG A 20 1.61 3.81 7.07
N ILE A 21 0.55 3.04 7.34
CA ILE A 21 0.17 1.85 6.57
C ILE A 21 1.33 0.84 6.46
N PRO A 22 1.81 0.31 7.60
CA PRO A 22 2.90 -0.65 7.56
C PRO A 22 2.43 -2.00 7.02
N GLY A 23 3.16 -2.54 6.05
CA GLY A 23 3.09 -3.92 5.58
C GLY A 23 4.42 -4.62 5.84
N LEU A 24 4.39 -5.79 6.47
CA LEU A 24 5.60 -6.54 6.82
C LEU A 24 5.56 -7.92 6.17
N VAL A 25 6.65 -8.29 5.52
CA VAL A 25 6.76 -9.58 4.84
C VAL A 25 8.16 -10.17 5.02
N THR A 26 8.24 -11.49 5.06
CA THR A 26 9.52 -12.22 5.03
C THR A 26 9.68 -12.87 3.66
N LEU A 27 10.77 -12.55 2.97
CA LEU A 27 11.12 -13.09 1.67
C LEU A 27 11.60 -14.55 1.77
N ALA A 28 11.68 -15.22 0.63
CA ALA A 28 12.17 -16.61 0.55
C ALA A 28 13.62 -16.80 1.07
N ASP A 29 14.43 -15.76 1.01
CA ASP A 29 15.82 -15.74 1.53
C ASP A 29 15.92 -15.34 3.00
N GLU A 30 14.79 -15.36 3.73
CA GLU A 30 14.66 -15.03 5.16
C GLU A 30 14.85 -13.53 5.50
N ARG A 31 15.11 -12.65 4.53
CA ARG A 31 15.11 -11.21 4.77
C ARG A 31 13.71 -10.70 5.06
N THR A 32 13.57 -9.79 6.00
CA THR A 32 12.29 -9.15 6.30
C THR A 32 12.24 -7.76 5.66
N VAL A 33 11.15 -7.48 4.96
CA VAL A 33 10.89 -6.18 4.32
C VAL A 33 9.74 -5.50 5.05
N LEU A 34 9.89 -4.22 5.35
CA LEU A 34 8.84 -3.32 5.79
C LEU A 34 8.49 -2.39 4.63
N PHE A 35 7.22 -2.39 4.23
CA PHE A 35 6.64 -1.38 3.36
C PHE A 35 5.83 -0.39 4.20
N PHE A 36 5.81 0.87 3.80
CA PHE A 36 5.01 1.89 4.47
C PHE A 36 4.79 3.08 3.54
N ASP A 37 3.72 3.84 3.80
CA ASP A 37 3.49 5.12 3.12
C ASP A 37 4.32 6.22 3.76
N GLU A 38 5.10 6.94 2.97
CA GLU A 38 5.54 8.28 3.30
C GLU A 38 4.50 9.28 2.79
N ARG A 39 3.90 10.03 3.72
CA ARG A 39 2.86 11.01 3.43
C ARG A 39 3.38 12.40 3.76
N PRO A 40 3.72 13.22 2.75
CA PRO A 40 4.17 14.58 3.00
C PRO A 40 3.06 15.38 3.67
N ALA A 41 3.44 16.36 4.49
CA ALA A 41 2.47 17.29 5.04
C ALA A 41 1.67 17.95 3.90
N PRO A 42 0.33 17.98 3.99
CA PRO A 42 -0.48 18.60 2.95
C PRO A 42 -0.09 20.08 2.82
N ALA A 43 -0.09 20.57 1.58
CA ALA A 43 0.01 22.01 1.35
C ALA A 43 -1.11 22.70 2.13
N SER A 44 -0.82 23.87 2.73
CA SER A 44 -1.76 24.58 3.59
C SER A 44 -3.14 24.70 2.94
N GLY A 45 -4.17 24.16 3.59
CA GLY A 45 -5.57 24.20 3.15
C GLY A 45 -6.11 22.92 2.48
N THR A 46 -5.30 21.88 2.30
CA THR A 46 -5.74 20.62 1.66
C THR A 46 -5.80 19.40 2.61
N GLY A 47 -5.47 19.55 3.88
CA GLY A 47 -5.52 18.47 4.86
C GLY A 47 -6.95 18.08 5.20
N SER A 48 -7.26 16.78 5.23
CA SER A 48 -8.51 16.29 5.82
C SER A 48 -8.47 16.52 7.34
N ASP A 49 -9.43 17.28 7.83
CA ASP A 49 -9.62 17.48 9.26
C ASP A 49 -10.44 16.31 9.82
N PHE A 50 -9.76 15.37 10.47
CA PHE A 50 -10.45 14.33 11.21
C PHE A 50 -10.38 14.67 12.70
N ASN A 51 -11.50 15.00 13.31
CA ASN A 51 -11.61 15.43 14.71
C ASN A 51 -10.83 16.71 15.08
N GLY A 52 -10.69 17.67 14.17
CA GLY A 52 -9.95 18.91 14.44
C GLY A 52 -8.44 18.75 14.44
N LEU A 53 -7.91 17.61 13.98
CA LEU A 53 -6.49 17.37 13.80
C LEU A 53 -6.13 17.51 12.32
N THR A 54 -5.15 18.36 12.02
CA THR A 54 -4.55 18.39 10.69
C THR A 54 -3.70 17.15 10.52
N MET A 55 -4.15 16.20 9.71
CA MET A 55 -3.40 14.99 9.37
C MET A 55 -2.92 15.06 7.93
N ALA A 56 -1.77 14.45 7.66
CA ALA A 56 -1.34 14.19 6.30
C ALA A 56 -2.40 13.30 5.63
N SER A 57 -2.94 13.75 4.50
CA SER A 57 -4.15 13.15 3.94
C SER A 57 -3.87 11.86 3.19
N ASP A 58 -4.92 11.06 3.03
CA ASP A 58 -4.96 9.97 2.07
C ASP A 58 -4.85 10.53 0.63
N LEU A 59 -4.83 9.64 -0.39
CA LEU A 59 -4.88 10.09 -1.78
C LEU A 59 -6.05 11.08 -1.97
N PRO A 60 -5.87 12.18 -2.70
CA PRO A 60 -4.82 12.42 -3.71
C PRO A 60 -3.53 13.12 -3.21
N ASN A 61 -3.24 13.12 -1.92
CA ASN A 61 -1.95 13.61 -1.43
C ASN A 61 -0.81 12.87 -2.15
N PRO A 62 0.33 13.51 -2.48
CA PRO A 62 1.43 12.88 -3.22
C PRO A 62 2.24 11.90 -2.36
N ASN A 63 1.54 10.89 -1.85
CA ASN A 63 2.10 9.81 -1.05
C ASN A 63 3.03 8.93 -1.88
N GLN A 64 3.99 8.32 -1.22
CA GLN A 64 4.87 7.31 -1.81
C GLN A 64 4.99 6.10 -0.89
N ILE A 65 4.93 4.92 -1.48
CA ILE A 65 5.29 3.69 -0.77
C ILE A 65 6.82 3.60 -0.76
N LEU A 66 7.36 3.50 0.45
CA LEU A 66 8.77 3.22 0.70
C LEU A 66 8.92 1.81 1.25
N TRP A 67 10.11 1.24 1.10
CA TRP A 67 10.47 -0.03 1.70
C TRP A 67 11.84 0.03 2.40
N MET A 68 12.01 -0.83 3.39
CA MET A 68 13.25 -1.02 4.15
C MET A 68 13.51 -2.51 4.35
N LEU A 69 14.76 -2.91 4.30
CA LEU A 69 15.19 -4.27 4.67
C LEU A 69 15.62 -4.31 6.13
N ARG A 70 15.29 -5.41 6.79
CA ARG A 70 15.89 -5.76 8.07
C ARG A 70 17.16 -6.55 7.81
N GLU A 71 18.28 -6.01 8.25
CA GLU A 71 19.61 -6.63 8.13
C GLU A 71 19.75 -7.84 9.06
N GLY A 72 20.74 -8.69 8.77
CA GLY A 72 20.99 -9.92 9.54
C GLY A 72 21.35 -9.69 11.01
N ASP A 73 21.83 -8.50 11.37
CA ASP A 73 22.12 -8.08 12.75
C ASP A 73 20.87 -7.52 13.47
N GLY A 74 19.73 -7.46 12.78
CA GLY A 74 18.44 -6.96 13.29
C GLY A 74 18.22 -5.47 13.15
N HIS A 75 19.15 -4.73 12.54
CA HIS A 75 18.95 -3.33 12.18
C HIS A 75 18.09 -3.21 10.91
N TRP A 76 17.43 -2.07 10.78
CA TRP A 76 16.70 -1.69 9.57
C TRP A 76 17.58 -0.77 8.74
N GLY A 77 17.67 -1.05 7.44
CA GLY A 77 18.35 -0.20 6.47
C GLY A 77 17.65 1.13 6.24
N GLU A 78 18.17 1.92 5.31
CA GLU A 78 17.52 3.18 4.91
C GLU A 78 16.25 2.93 4.08
N PRO A 79 15.27 3.86 4.12
CA PRO A 79 14.08 3.79 3.26
C PRO A 79 14.43 3.99 1.78
N HIS A 80 13.83 3.19 0.93
CA HIS A 80 13.95 3.28 -0.52
C HIS A 80 12.57 3.42 -1.17
N PRO A 81 12.40 4.23 -2.23
CA PRO A 81 11.18 4.25 -3.01
C PRO A 81 11.01 2.95 -3.80
N LEU A 82 9.79 2.66 -4.23
CA LEU A 82 9.55 1.58 -5.18
C LEU A 82 10.37 1.78 -6.46
N PRO A 83 10.85 0.70 -7.12
CA PRO A 83 11.60 0.79 -8.38
C PRO A 83 10.84 1.54 -9.48
N ALA A 84 11.58 2.05 -10.45
CA ALA A 84 10.99 2.70 -11.62
C ALA A 84 10.08 1.73 -12.40
N GLY A 85 9.01 2.26 -13.01
CA GLY A 85 8.02 1.50 -13.76
C GLY A 85 6.62 1.54 -13.16
N GLY A 86 6.49 1.82 -11.86
CA GLY A 86 5.22 2.07 -11.20
C GLY A 86 4.77 3.54 -11.28
N PRO A 87 3.59 3.86 -10.73
CA PRO A 87 3.06 5.22 -10.70
C PRO A 87 3.86 6.11 -9.74
N PRO A 88 3.91 7.44 -10.00
CA PRO A 88 4.68 8.37 -9.17
C PRO A 88 4.05 8.65 -7.79
N VAL A 89 2.75 8.37 -7.65
CA VAL A 89 2.00 8.48 -6.39
C VAL A 89 1.45 7.11 -6.05
N SER A 90 1.69 6.64 -4.84
CA SER A 90 1.30 5.29 -4.40
C SER A 90 0.97 5.29 -2.91
N SER A 91 -0.01 4.47 -2.51
CA SER A 91 -0.46 4.36 -1.12
C SER A 91 -1.12 3.01 -0.84
N ASP A 92 -1.25 2.66 0.43
CA ASP A 92 -2.02 1.52 0.91
C ASP A 92 -1.48 0.16 0.43
N ALA A 93 -0.19 -0.08 0.69
CA ALA A 93 0.47 -1.32 0.32
C ALA A 93 -0.13 -2.55 1.02
N CYS A 94 -0.57 -3.53 0.22
CA CYS A 94 -0.91 -4.87 0.65
C CYS A 94 0.15 -5.84 0.13
N VAL A 95 0.86 -6.52 1.00
CA VAL A 95 2.08 -7.26 0.65
C VAL A 95 2.00 -8.73 1.07
N GLY A 96 2.64 -9.61 0.33
CA GLY A 96 2.80 -11.02 0.67
C GLY A 96 3.81 -11.72 -0.22
N VAL A 97 4.09 -12.97 0.13
CA VAL A 97 4.96 -13.85 -0.65
C VAL A 97 4.18 -15.11 -0.97
N ASP A 98 4.23 -15.55 -2.23
CA ASP A 98 3.57 -16.77 -2.67
C ASP A 98 4.35 -18.03 -2.33
N GLY A 99 3.82 -19.20 -2.74
CA GLY A 99 4.44 -20.50 -2.51
C GLY A 99 5.74 -20.72 -3.31
N GLU A 100 6.00 -19.92 -4.32
CA GLU A 100 7.23 -19.95 -5.13
C GLU A 100 8.29 -18.97 -4.62
N GLY A 101 7.93 -18.15 -3.62
CA GLY A 101 8.81 -17.17 -2.98
C GLY A 101 8.84 -15.81 -3.67
N LEU A 102 7.90 -15.55 -4.59
CA LEU A 102 7.75 -14.22 -5.19
C LEU A 102 7.04 -13.27 -4.25
N LEU A 103 7.56 -12.07 -4.15
CA LEU A 103 6.92 -10.94 -3.48
C LEU A 103 5.79 -10.41 -4.34
N HIS A 104 4.64 -10.19 -3.74
CA HIS A 104 3.48 -9.54 -4.34
C HIS A 104 3.11 -8.28 -3.56
N LEU A 105 2.77 -7.24 -4.29
CA LEU A 105 2.40 -5.93 -3.77
C LEU A 105 1.19 -5.40 -4.54
N ALA A 106 0.04 -5.26 -3.89
CA ALA A 106 -1.09 -4.53 -4.42
C ALA A 106 -1.20 -3.18 -3.73
N PHE A 107 -1.51 -2.12 -4.49
CA PHE A 107 -1.56 -0.76 -3.94
C PHE A 107 -2.42 0.17 -4.78
N ALA A 108 -2.85 1.28 -4.16
CA ALA A 108 -3.61 2.33 -4.81
C ALA A 108 -2.70 3.42 -5.36
N SER A 109 -3.18 4.10 -6.40
CA SER A 109 -2.53 5.24 -7.02
C SER A 109 -3.57 6.27 -7.49
N THR A 110 -3.10 7.47 -7.75
CA THR A 110 -3.88 8.54 -8.36
C THR A 110 -3.00 9.39 -9.25
N ASP A 111 -3.61 10.12 -10.16
CA ASP A 111 -2.94 11.17 -10.93
C ASP A 111 -2.91 12.55 -10.22
N GLY A 112 -3.28 12.56 -8.93
CA GLY A 112 -3.28 13.74 -8.06
C GLY A 112 -4.62 14.49 -8.01
N ARG A 113 -5.70 13.92 -8.55
CA ARG A 113 -7.00 14.58 -8.60
C ARG A 113 -8.07 13.97 -7.71
N VAL A 114 -8.13 12.65 -7.61
CA VAL A 114 -9.18 11.97 -6.87
C VAL A 114 -8.61 11.11 -5.75
N GLY A 115 -9.35 11.06 -4.64
CA GLY A 115 -9.23 10.11 -3.57
C GLY A 115 -10.36 9.08 -3.60
N TYR A 116 -10.40 8.20 -2.58
CA TYR A 116 -11.39 7.13 -2.51
C TYR A 116 -12.84 7.66 -2.51
N MET A 117 -13.10 8.73 -1.79
CA MET A 117 -14.48 9.27 -1.65
C MET A 117 -14.98 9.93 -2.93
N ASP A 118 -14.08 10.50 -3.73
CA ASP A 118 -14.41 11.23 -4.96
C ASP A 118 -14.35 10.33 -6.20
N SER A 119 -13.82 9.12 -6.07
CA SER A 119 -13.74 8.14 -7.17
C SER A 119 -15.13 7.71 -7.63
N CYS A 120 -15.34 7.56 -8.94
CA CYS A 120 -16.59 7.05 -9.50
C CYS A 120 -16.34 6.24 -10.78
N ALA A 121 -17.17 5.22 -11.02
CA ALA A 121 -17.01 4.26 -12.12
C ALA A 121 -16.99 4.91 -13.51
N ASP A 122 -17.84 5.92 -13.73
CA ASP A 122 -18.02 6.61 -15.01
C ASP A 122 -17.17 7.89 -15.14
N GLY A 123 -16.26 8.15 -14.18
CA GLY A 123 -15.46 9.36 -14.12
C GLY A 123 -14.01 9.13 -13.74
N GLU A 124 -13.46 10.10 -13.02
CA GLU A 124 -12.13 9.94 -12.45
C GLU A 124 -12.18 8.94 -11.28
N ARG A 125 -11.21 8.05 -11.21
CA ARG A 125 -11.17 6.97 -10.23
C ARG A 125 -9.77 6.71 -9.73
N LEU A 126 -9.67 6.18 -8.51
CA LEU A 126 -8.43 5.61 -8.02
C LEU A 126 -7.96 4.49 -8.94
N ARG A 127 -6.68 4.44 -9.15
CA ARG A 127 -6.04 3.35 -9.90
C ARG A 127 -5.55 2.30 -8.94
N THR A 128 -5.59 1.06 -9.39
CA THR A 128 -5.10 -0.09 -8.64
C THR A 128 -3.98 -0.76 -9.41
N TRP A 129 -2.89 -0.96 -8.72
CA TRP A 129 -1.70 -1.56 -9.26
C TRP A 129 -1.37 -2.87 -8.56
N TRP A 130 -0.83 -3.77 -9.33
CA TRP A 130 -0.18 -4.97 -8.83
C TRP A 130 1.26 -5.00 -9.27
N ALA A 131 2.17 -5.36 -8.35
CA ALA A 131 3.58 -5.57 -8.63
C ALA A 131 4.03 -6.91 -8.07
N TRP A 132 5.01 -7.53 -8.73
CA TRP A 132 5.60 -8.78 -8.27
C TRP A 132 7.07 -8.85 -8.66
N GLY A 133 7.86 -9.65 -7.91
CA GLY A 133 9.30 -9.83 -8.17
C GLY A 133 9.98 -10.69 -7.13
N SER A 134 11.28 -10.86 -7.30
CA SER A 134 12.11 -11.64 -6.36
C SER A 134 12.43 -10.86 -5.07
N GLY A 135 12.19 -9.55 -5.06
CA GLY A 135 12.44 -8.66 -3.95
C GLY A 135 11.93 -7.25 -4.23
N PRO A 136 12.03 -6.35 -3.25
CA PRO A 136 11.44 -5.01 -3.36
C PRO A 136 12.16 -4.08 -4.34
N ASP A 137 13.36 -4.43 -4.79
CA ASP A 137 14.20 -3.73 -5.76
C ASP A 137 14.05 -4.28 -7.20
N ASP A 138 13.31 -5.37 -7.38
CA ASP A 138 13.10 -6.05 -8.67
C ASP A 138 11.62 -6.33 -8.89
N LEU A 139 10.82 -5.28 -9.08
CA LEU A 139 9.38 -5.36 -9.27
C LEU A 139 8.97 -5.09 -10.71
N ALA A 140 8.20 -6.00 -11.28
CA ALA A 140 7.38 -5.75 -12.46
C ALA A 140 6.02 -5.15 -12.01
N TYR A 141 5.40 -4.34 -12.86
CA TYR A 141 4.16 -3.63 -12.55
C TYR A 141 3.09 -3.87 -13.60
N VAL A 142 1.86 -3.96 -13.16
CA VAL A 142 0.68 -3.94 -14.02
C VAL A 142 -0.41 -3.05 -13.40
N ASP A 143 -1.06 -2.26 -14.25
CA ASP A 143 -2.23 -1.49 -13.89
C ASP A 143 -3.46 -2.39 -14.04
N MET A 144 -4.09 -2.73 -12.91
CA MET A 144 -5.26 -3.61 -12.83
C MET A 144 -6.58 -2.84 -12.73
N THR A 145 -6.54 -1.54 -12.98
CA THR A 145 -7.67 -0.65 -12.71
C THR A 145 -8.91 -1.09 -13.47
N ASP A 146 -8.81 -1.23 -14.79
CA ASP A 146 -9.98 -1.54 -15.62
C ASP A 146 -10.55 -2.92 -15.31
N GLU A 147 -9.70 -3.93 -15.19
CA GLU A 147 -10.08 -5.31 -14.89
C GLU A 147 -10.80 -5.42 -13.53
N LEU A 148 -10.26 -4.77 -12.50
CA LEU A 148 -10.84 -4.86 -11.17
C LEU A 148 -12.13 -4.05 -11.03
N TYR A 149 -12.24 -2.91 -11.67
CA TYR A 149 -13.50 -2.15 -11.70
C TYR A 149 -14.58 -2.91 -12.48
N GLU A 150 -14.25 -3.55 -13.61
CA GLU A 150 -15.18 -4.39 -14.36
C GLU A 150 -15.62 -5.62 -13.54
N LEU A 151 -14.66 -6.32 -12.92
CA LEU A 151 -14.93 -7.51 -12.11
C LEU A 151 -15.82 -7.21 -10.90
N THR A 152 -15.61 -6.08 -10.24
CA THR A 152 -16.27 -5.74 -8.97
C THR A 152 -17.52 -4.89 -9.15
N GLY A 153 -17.66 -4.19 -10.28
CA GLY A 153 -18.70 -3.18 -10.48
C GLY A 153 -18.54 -1.96 -9.54
N ALA A 154 -17.32 -1.69 -9.09
CA ALA A 154 -17.05 -0.67 -8.08
C ALA A 154 -17.18 0.76 -8.62
N ASP A 155 -17.60 1.70 -7.76
CA ASP A 155 -17.39 3.13 -7.94
C ASP A 155 -16.02 3.56 -7.44
N ALA A 156 -15.50 2.86 -6.41
CA ALA A 156 -14.16 3.05 -5.87
C ALA A 156 -13.64 1.75 -5.28
N LEU A 157 -12.35 1.50 -5.46
CA LEU A 157 -11.67 0.38 -4.80
C LEU A 157 -10.20 0.70 -4.52
N PHE A 158 -9.66 0.04 -3.51
CA PHE A 158 -8.23 0.03 -3.21
C PHE A 158 -7.87 -1.27 -2.47
N ALA A 159 -6.62 -1.73 -2.60
CA ALA A 159 -6.13 -2.86 -1.82
C ALA A 159 -6.16 -2.52 -0.31
N THR A 160 -6.57 -3.48 0.51
CA THR A 160 -6.48 -3.27 1.96
C THR A 160 -5.01 -3.25 2.37
N SER A 161 -4.65 -2.30 3.20
CA SER A 161 -3.30 -2.25 3.75
C SER A 161 -2.97 -3.46 4.61
N GLY A 162 -1.71 -3.89 4.60
CA GLY A 162 -1.22 -4.99 5.44
C GLY A 162 -0.71 -6.18 4.65
N GLY A 163 -1.31 -7.34 4.79
CA GLY A 163 -0.81 -8.59 4.22
C GLY A 163 -1.78 -9.30 3.30
N THR A 164 -1.23 -10.03 2.35
CA THR A 164 -1.93 -11.00 1.50
C THR A 164 -1.78 -12.40 2.09
N VAL A 165 -2.51 -13.36 1.55
CA VAL A 165 -2.38 -14.78 1.91
C VAL A 165 -2.10 -15.60 0.66
N ALA A 166 -1.01 -16.37 0.66
CA ALA A 166 -0.78 -17.36 -0.37
C ALA A 166 -1.66 -18.60 -0.11
N HIS A 167 -2.38 -19.06 -1.14
CA HIS A 167 -3.27 -20.20 -1.08
C HIS A 167 -3.27 -20.93 -2.43
N ASP A 168 -2.97 -22.22 -2.42
CA ASP A 168 -3.01 -23.11 -3.60
C ASP A 168 -2.25 -22.57 -4.84
N GLY A 169 -1.13 -21.86 -4.61
CA GLY A 169 -0.30 -21.29 -5.69
C GLY A 169 -0.75 -19.93 -6.20
N ALA A 170 -1.84 -19.38 -5.66
CA ALA A 170 -2.31 -18.02 -5.92
C ALA A 170 -2.07 -17.13 -4.70
N VAL A 171 -2.18 -15.82 -4.90
CA VAL A 171 -2.14 -14.82 -3.84
C VAL A 171 -3.52 -14.19 -3.69
N ALA A 172 -4.13 -14.33 -2.52
CA ALA A 172 -5.42 -13.72 -2.21
C ALA A 172 -5.21 -12.26 -1.80
N LEU A 173 -5.72 -11.35 -2.60
CA LEU A 173 -5.62 -9.90 -2.45
C LEU A 173 -6.96 -9.33 -1.96
N PRO A 174 -7.05 -8.84 -0.72
CA PRO A 174 -8.26 -8.21 -0.22
C PRO A 174 -8.35 -6.75 -0.70
N TYR A 175 -9.53 -6.37 -1.19
CA TYR A 175 -9.87 -5.01 -1.62
C TYR A 175 -11.03 -4.45 -0.82
N VAL A 176 -10.95 -3.17 -0.47
CA VAL A 176 -12.12 -2.40 -0.07
C VAL A 176 -12.80 -1.91 -1.32
N VAL A 177 -14.09 -2.22 -1.45
CA VAL A 177 -14.90 -1.94 -2.63
C VAL A 177 -16.11 -1.11 -2.23
N ARG A 178 -16.36 -0.02 -2.94
CA ARG A 178 -17.57 0.80 -2.78
C ARG A 178 -18.44 0.70 -4.03
N VAL A 179 -19.74 0.43 -3.82
CA VAL A 179 -20.78 0.45 -4.84
C VAL A 179 -21.95 1.25 -4.30
N GLY A 180 -22.22 2.40 -4.88
CA GLY A 180 -23.18 3.37 -4.36
C GLY A 180 -22.82 3.83 -2.95
N GLU A 181 -23.72 3.65 -2.01
CA GLU A 181 -23.55 3.99 -0.58
C GLU A 181 -22.96 2.83 0.27
N ARG A 182 -22.68 1.69 -0.35
CA ARG A 182 -22.20 0.49 0.37
C ARG A 182 -20.73 0.29 0.18
N THR A 183 -20.06 -0.05 1.28
CA THR A 183 -18.66 -0.47 1.30
C THR A 183 -18.57 -1.89 1.84
N TYR A 184 -17.77 -2.74 1.21
CA TYR A 184 -17.51 -4.12 1.60
C TYR A 184 -16.09 -4.52 1.24
N VAL A 185 -15.67 -5.70 1.71
CA VAL A 185 -14.38 -6.30 1.35
C VAL A 185 -14.62 -7.40 0.32
N GLN A 186 -13.84 -7.38 -0.74
CA GLN A 186 -13.79 -8.43 -1.74
C GLN A 186 -12.38 -8.99 -1.81
N VAL A 187 -12.26 -10.30 -1.96
CA VAL A 187 -10.98 -10.97 -2.17
C VAL A 187 -10.88 -11.36 -3.64
N VAL A 188 -9.73 -11.09 -4.23
CA VAL A 188 -9.39 -11.43 -5.61
C VAL A 188 -8.15 -12.33 -5.57
N ASP A 189 -8.21 -13.47 -6.24
CA ASP A 189 -7.07 -14.37 -6.42
C ASP A 189 -6.27 -13.91 -7.66
N ALA A 190 -4.96 -13.78 -7.48
CA ALA A 190 -4.00 -13.35 -8.51
C ALA A 190 -2.89 -14.38 -8.72
#